data_33333af4a0bc9b5f502591fa1f1c2d04
#
_entry.id   33333af4a0bc9b5f502591fa1f1c2d04
#
_cell.length_a   1.000
_cell.length_b   1.000
_cell.length_c   1.000
_cell.angle_alpha   90.00
_cell.angle_beta   90.00
_cell.angle_gamma   90.00
#
_symmetry.space_group_name_H-M   'P 1'
#
loop_
_entity.id
_entity.type
_entity.pdbx_description
1 polymer ?
#
loop_
_entity_poly.entity_id
_entity_poly.type
_entity_poly.pdbx_seq_one_letter_code
_entity_poly.pdbx_strand_id
1 'polypeptide(L)'
;MRTKFVIIFFSVFMAFSVVAQNADKIPESESISSLSVGLTVLNQYPIGEYFEVQKAVLGGGITLEYTLPFLVSNLSFGASFEADYKYFFLDDTSSLKSLNDLVLSLGGFVNIPLDKKNIFSFQPDISYGALFRFPDAKKNTNLNPFYFDSALILKPQFRYLISKKIVLNVYPLYTLTFEDNSIFHELGFGFSALWKFPLIKK
;
A
#
# COMPACT_ATOMS: atom_id res chain seq x y z
N MET A 1 -21.17 0.26 10.93
CA MET A 1 -19.78 -0.22 10.85
C MET A 1 -18.80 0.86 10.33
N ARG A 2 -19.20 1.70 9.35
CA ARG A 2 -18.37 2.78 8.75
C ARG A 2 -17.76 3.77 9.76
N THR A 3 -18.48 4.13 10.82
CA THR A 3 -18.03 5.12 11.81
C THR A 3 -16.85 4.65 12.67
N LYS A 4 -16.75 3.35 12.96
CA LYS A 4 -15.67 2.79 13.81
C LYS A 4 -14.32 2.79 13.10
N PHE A 5 -14.29 2.59 11.78
CA PHE A 5 -13.05 2.61 10.99
C PHE A 5 -12.48 4.03 10.81
N VAL A 6 -13.35 5.02 10.64
CA VAL A 6 -12.92 6.42 10.59
C VAL A 6 -12.24 6.84 11.90
N ILE A 7 -12.74 6.35 13.04
CA ILE A 7 -12.17 6.64 14.36
C ILE A 7 -10.77 5.98 14.49
N ILE A 8 -10.58 4.75 14.05
CA ILE A 8 -9.27 4.07 14.10
C ILE A 8 -8.25 4.79 13.21
N PHE A 9 -8.62 5.16 12.00
CA PHE A 9 -7.75 5.91 11.09
C PHE A 9 -7.36 7.28 11.68
N PHE A 10 -8.32 8.02 12.25
CA PHE A 10 -8.06 9.28 12.94
C PHE A 10 -7.19 9.09 14.18
N SER A 11 -7.35 8.01 14.93
CA SER A 11 -6.54 7.70 16.12
C SER A 11 -5.09 7.38 15.76
N VAL A 12 -4.85 6.64 14.67
CA VAL A 12 -3.50 6.40 14.14
C VAL A 12 -2.88 7.71 13.66
N PHE A 13 -3.61 8.53 12.94
CA PHE A 13 -3.12 9.84 12.47
C PHE A 13 -2.84 10.81 13.62
N MET A 14 -3.67 10.83 14.68
CA MET A 14 -3.45 11.61 15.88
C MET A 14 -2.26 11.10 16.69
N ALA A 15 -2.03 9.78 16.77
CA ALA A 15 -0.82 9.24 17.40
C ALA A 15 0.45 9.69 16.66
N PHE A 16 0.45 9.74 15.33
CA PHE A 16 1.53 10.31 14.53
C PHE A 16 1.74 11.81 14.82
N SER A 17 0.67 12.58 15.01
CA SER A 17 0.74 14.01 15.31
C SER A 17 1.35 14.26 16.70
N VAL A 18 1.03 13.45 17.70
CA VAL A 18 1.60 13.54 19.06
C VAL A 18 3.08 13.18 19.08
N VAL A 19 3.49 12.17 18.30
CA VAL A 19 4.91 11.82 18.12
C VAL A 19 5.67 12.96 17.44
N ALA A 20 5.06 13.62 16.44
CA ALA A 20 5.64 14.77 15.76
C ALA A 20 5.87 15.97 16.69
N GLN A 21 4.94 16.26 17.61
CA GLN A 21 5.06 17.37 18.57
C GLN A 21 6.18 17.17 19.61
N ASN A 22 6.54 15.93 19.93
CA ASN A 22 7.64 15.62 20.84
C ASN A 22 9.01 15.52 20.15
N ALA A 23 9.08 15.62 18.84
CA ALA A 23 10.32 15.55 18.07
C ALA A 23 11.22 16.79 18.20
N ASP A 24 10.71 17.92 18.71
CA ASP A 24 11.47 19.17 18.88
C ASP A 24 12.63 19.09 19.89
N LYS A 25 12.80 17.97 20.58
CA LYS A 25 13.87 17.76 21.58
C LYS A 25 15.02 16.88 21.08
N ILE A 26 15.03 16.47 19.81
CA ILE A 26 16.08 15.63 19.27
C ILE A 26 17.17 16.53 18.66
N PRO A 27 18.48 16.31 19.00
CA PRO A 27 19.56 17.09 18.40
C PRO A 27 19.52 16.96 16.88
N GLU A 28 19.81 18.05 16.20
CA GLU A 28 19.82 18.22 14.74
C GLU A 28 20.82 17.27 14.03
N SER A 29 20.55 15.97 14.04
CA SER A 29 21.06 15.09 13.01
C SER A 29 20.22 15.40 11.78
N GLU A 30 20.84 15.81 10.68
CA GLU A 30 20.23 16.22 9.41
C GLU A 30 19.00 15.36 9.04
N SER A 31 17.82 15.77 9.48
CA SER A 31 16.57 15.11 9.15
C SER A 31 16.20 15.48 7.71
N ILE A 32 16.65 14.65 6.78
CA ILE A 32 16.40 14.86 5.36
C ILE A 32 15.00 14.32 5.06
N SER A 33 14.02 15.21 4.91
CA SER A 33 12.77 14.83 4.29
C SER A 33 13.02 14.41 2.83
N SER A 34 12.28 13.44 2.35
CA SER A 34 12.41 12.99 0.97
C SER A 34 11.05 12.63 0.38
N LEU A 35 10.90 12.92 -0.91
CA LEU A 35 9.83 12.43 -1.74
C LEU A 35 10.37 11.27 -2.57
N SER A 36 9.68 10.15 -2.61
CA SER A 36 10.01 9.05 -3.51
C SER A 36 8.83 8.79 -4.44
N VAL A 37 9.14 8.52 -5.70
CA VAL A 37 8.15 8.20 -6.74
C VAL A 37 8.60 6.92 -7.42
N GLY A 38 7.71 5.98 -7.61
CA GLY A 38 8.10 4.71 -8.22
C GLY A 38 6.97 3.94 -8.88
N LEU A 39 7.40 2.83 -9.45
CA LEU A 39 6.52 1.85 -10.09
C LEU A 39 6.45 0.61 -9.22
N THR A 40 5.26 0.03 -9.18
CA THR A 40 4.93 -1.18 -8.44
C THR A 40 4.48 -2.27 -9.40
N VAL A 41 4.86 -3.50 -9.12
CA VAL A 41 4.28 -4.71 -9.71
C VAL A 41 3.87 -5.62 -8.56
N LEU A 42 2.68 -6.18 -8.65
CA LEU A 42 2.15 -7.06 -7.60
C LEU A 42 1.51 -8.31 -8.20
N ASN A 43 1.57 -9.37 -7.42
CA ASN A 43 0.84 -10.61 -7.67
C ASN A 43 0.15 -11.03 -6.38
N GLN A 44 -1.13 -11.36 -6.45
CA GLN A 44 -1.93 -11.76 -5.30
C GLN A 44 -2.76 -13.00 -5.63
N TYR A 45 -3.14 -13.72 -4.59
CA TYR A 45 -4.00 -14.90 -4.64
C TYR A 45 -5.13 -14.68 -3.64
N PRO A 46 -6.38 -14.83 -4.05
CA PRO A 46 -7.51 -14.80 -3.14
C PRO A 46 -7.42 -15.96 -2.16
N ILE A 47 -7.90 -15.77 -0.94
CA ILE A 47 -7.94 -16.77 0.11
C ILE A 47 -9.41 -16.99 0.50
N GLY A 48 -9.80 -18.27 0.74
CA GLY A 48 -11.15 -18.64 1.15
C GLY A 48 -12.03 -19.06 -0.02
N GLU A 49 -13.35 -18.89 0.11
CA GLU A 49 -14.35 -19.37 -0.85
C GLU A 49 -14.19 -18.77 -2.25
N TYR A 50 -13.61 -17.61 -2.37
CA TYR A 50 -13.38 -16.94 -3.66
C TYR A 50 -12.27 -17.54 -4.51
N PHE A 51 -11.44 -18.39 -3.93
CA PHE A 51 -10.41 -19.14 -4.65
C PHE A 51 -11.01 -20.04 -5.75
N GLU A 52 -12.26 -20.46 -5.60
CA GLU A 52 -12.96 -21.25 -6.60
C GLU A 52 -13.27 -20.48 -7.89
N VAL A 53 -13.37 -19.15 -7.81
CA VAL A 53 -13.76 -18.29 -8.96
C VAL A 53 -12.59 -17.48 -9.51
N GLN A 54 -11.64 -17.12 -8.65
CA GLN A 54 -10.50 -16.26 -8.98
C GLN A 54 -9.19 -17.00 -8.70
N LYS A 55 -8.40 -17.24 -9.73
CA LYS A 55 -7.13 -18.01 -9.62
C LYS A 55 -5.96 -17.17 -9.13
N ALA A 56 -5.80 -15.99 -9.68
CA ALA A 56 -4.70 -15.09 -9.36
C ALA A 56 -5.03 -13.65 -9.76
N VAL A 57 -4.30 -12.71 -9.20
CA VAL A 57 -4.35 -11.29 -9.52
C VAL A 57 -2.96 -10.84 -9.93
N LEU A 58 -2.84 -10.17 -11.06
CA LEU A 58 -1.64 -9.46 -11.48
C LEU A 58 -1.94 -7.98 -11.53
N GLY A 59 -1.08 -7.17 -10.93
CA GLY A 59 -1.30 -5.74 -10.90
C GLY A 59 0.00 -4.94 -11.03
N GLY A 60 -0.18 -3.66 -11.20
CA GLY A 60 0.92 -2.70 -11.19
C GLY A 60 0.40 -1.29 -11.05
N GLY A 61 1.25 -0.41 -10.59
CA GLY A 61 0.83 0.95 -10.27
C GLY A 61 1.97 1.91 -10.03
N ILE A 62 1.59 3.03 -9.44
CA ILE A 62 2.48 4.12 -9.07
C ILE A 62 2.41 4.30 -7.56
N THR A 63 3.59 4.42 -6.95
CA THR A 63 3.75 4.71 -5.52
C THR A 63 4.40 6.07 -5.33
N LEU A 64 3.86 6.86 -4.41
CA LEU A 64 4.45 8.08 -3.88
C LEU A 64 4.69 7.89 -2.38
N GLU A 65 5.90 8.18 -1.91
CA GLU A 65 6.22 8.14 -0.48
C GLU A 65 6.82 9.49 -0.06
N TYR A 66 6.33 10.02 1.04
CA TYR A 66 6.89 11.21 1.68
C TYR A 66 7.46 10.84 3.04
N THR A 67 8.78 10.95 3.19
CA THR A 67 9.45 10.76 4.49
C THR A 67 9.45 12.08 5.25
N LEU A 68 8.96 12.04 6.49
CA LEU A 68 8.86 13.19 7.36
C LEU A 68 10.25 13.68 7.81
N PRO A 69 10.43 15.00 8.07
CA PRO A 69 11.72 15.59 8.40
C PRO A 69 12.11 15.42 9.88
N PHE A 70 11.81 14.28 10.48
CA PHE A 70 12.21 13.97 11.85
C PHE A 70 12.53 12.49 12.04
N LEU A 71 13.38 12.19 13.00
CA LEU A 71 13.78 10.85 13.40
C LEU A 71 13.43 10.64 14.87
N VAL A 72 12.98 9.44 15.21
CA VAL A 72 12.81 8.99 16.58
C VAL A 72 13.65 7.73 16.78
N SER A 73 14.71 7.79 17.55
CA SER A 73 15.59 6.63 17.80
C SER A 73 16.09 5.96 16.51
N ASN A 74 16.50 6.74 15.51
CA ASN A 74 16.90 6.30 14.17
C ASN A 74 15.76 5.75 13.28
N LEU A 75 14.52 5.82 13.73
CA LEU A 75 13.34 5.47 12.91
C LEU A 75 12.91 6.70 12.12
N SER A 76 12.63 6.53 10.84
CA SER A 76 11.96 7.57 10.04
C SER A 76 10.51 7.16 9.76
N PHE A 77 9.64 8.15 9.71
CA PHE A 77 8.22 7.98 9.49
C PHE A 77 7.82 8.64 8.19
N GLY A 78 6.74 8.18 7.61
CA GLY A 78 6.25 8.78 6.38
C GLY A 78 4.83 8.41 6.05
N ALA A 79 4.37 9.02 4.95
CA ALA A 79 3.09 8.73 4.33
C ALA A 79 3.30 8.15 2.94
N SER A 80 2.43 7.25 2.53
CA SER A 80 2.41 6.63 1.21
C SER A 80 1.08 6.92 0.52
N PHE A 81 1.13 7.10 -0.80
CA PHE A 81 -0.02 7.08 -1.70
C PHE A 81 0.27 6.10 -2.82
N GLU A 82 -0.71 5.27 -3.16
CA GLU A 82 -0.59 4.33 -4.26
C GLU A 82 -1.84 4.36 -5.14
N ALA A 83 -1.60 4.16 -6.42
CA ALA A 83 -2.63 3.95 -7.42
C ALA A 83 -2.27 2.68 -8.20
N ASP A 84 -2.97 1.60 -7.92
CA ASP A 84 -2.72 0.27 -8.50
C ASP A 84 -3.87 -0.16 -9.38
N TYR A 85 -3.55 -0.70 -10.55
CA TYR A 85 -4.48 -1.40 -11.41
C TYR A 85 -4.24 -2.90 -11.30
N LYS A 86 -5.30 -3.66 -11.04
CA LYS A 86 -5.28 -5.10 -10.86
C LYS A 86 -6.12 -5.79 -11.93
N TYR A 87 -5.60 -6.87 -12.49
CA TYR A 87 -6.29 -7.77 -13.41
C TYR A 87 -6.45 -9.14 -12.76
N PHE A 88 -7.68 -9.67 -12.77
CA PHE A 88 -8.01 -10.94 -12.17
C PHE A 88 -8.06 -12.05 -13.22
N PHE A 89 -7.30 -13.12 -13.01
CA PHE A 89 -7.41 -14.36 -13.77
C PHE A 89 -8.56 -15.17 -13.20
N LEU A 90 -9.63 -15.27 -13.97
CA LEU A 90 -10.86 -15.96 -13.57
C LEU A 90 -10.82 -17.42 -13.98
N ASP A 91 -11.59 -18.26 -13.27
CA ASP A 91 -11.85 -19.63 -13.69
C ASP A 91 -12.77 -19.67 -14.91
N ASP A 92 -12.67 -20.74 -15.73
CA ASP A 92 -13.53 -20.93 -16.90
C ASP A 92 -15.01 -21.09 -16.55
N THR A 93 -15.32 -21.51 -15.32
CA THR A 93 -16.64 -21.63 -14.75
C THR A 93 -17.25 -20.28 -14.35
N SER A 94 -16.44 -19.22 -14.25
CA SER A 94 -16.92 -17.89 -13.92
C SER A 94 -17.94 -17.37 -14.92
N SER A 95 -18.99 -16.71 -14.44
CA SER A 95 -19.94 -15.95 -15.26
C SER A 95 -19.36 -14.65 -15.81
N LEU A 96 -18.21 -14.20 -15.27
CA LEU A 96 -17.48 -13.03 -15.73
C LEU A 96 -16.51 -13.39 -16.85
N LYS A 97 -16.33 -12.47 -17.79
CA LYS A 97 -15.31 -12.52 -18.82
C LYS A 97 -13.98 -11.94 -18.33
N SER A 98 -14.06 -10.83 -17.61
CA SER A 98 -12.92 -10.21 -16.94
C SER A 98 -13.36 -9.50 -15.67
N LEU A 99 -12.42 -9.28 -14.77
CA LEU A 99 -12.57 -8.47 -13.58
C LEU A 99 -11.30 -7.63 -13.41
N ASN A 100 -11.48 -6.34 -13.21
CA ASN A 100 -10.39 -5.40 -13.03
C ASN A 100 -10.70 -4.49 -11.86
N ASP A 101 -9.69 -4.15 -11.08
CA ASP A 101 -9.80 -3.19 -9.98
C ASP A 101 -8.81 -2.05 -10.18
N LEU A 102 -9.24 -0.83 -9.86
CA LEU A 102 -8.38 0.32 -9.61
C LEU A 102 -8.41 0.60 -8.11
N VAL A 103 -7.27 0.54 -7.46
CA VAL A 103 -7.13 0.79 -6.02
C VAL A 103 -6.37 2.10 -5.82
N LEU A 104 -6.99 3.04 -5.11
CA LEU A 104 -6.34 4.27 -4.68
C LEU A 104 -6.20 4.23 -3.17
N SER A 105 -4.99 4.21 -2.65
CA SER A 105 -4.75 4.06 -1.21
C SER A 105 -3.85 5.13 -0.63
N LEU A 106 -4.11 5.46 0.64
CA LEU A 106 -3.28 6.31 1.48
C LEU A 106 -2.82 5.52 2.68
N GLY A 107 -1.56 5.63 3.03
CA GLY A 107 -0.97 4.88 4.11
C GLY A 107 0.04 5.66 4.93
N GLY A 108 0.53 4.97 5.96
CA GLY A 108 1.62 5.42 6.77
C GLY A 108 2.64 4.31 6.96
N PHE A 109 3.90 4.68 7.05
CA PHE A 109 4.99 3.75 7.24
C PHE A 109 5.99 4.19 8.30
N VAL A 110 6.72 3.20 8.81
CA VAL A 110 7.90 3.41 9.65
C VAL A 110 9.07 2.73 8.96
N ASN A 111 10.14 3.46 8.70
CA ASN A 111 11.36 2.89 8.14
C ASN A 111 12.37 2.61 9.25
N ILE A 112 12.76 1.34 9.37
CA ILE A 112 13.64 0.78 10.40
C ILE A 112 14.95 0.37 9.72
N PRO A 113 16.08 1.09 9.94
CA PRO A 113 17.38 0.69 9.41
C PRO A 113 17.79 -0.66 9.95
N LEU A 114 18.23 -1.56 9.09
CA LEU A 114 18.74 -2.88 9.48
C LEU A 114 20.27 -2.92 9.52
N ASP A 115 20.93 -1.93 8.91
CA ASP A 115 22.38 -1.79 8.91
C ASP A 115 22.83 -0.34 9.23
N LYS A 116 24.08 -0.17 9.68
CA LYS A 116 24.65 1.15 10.04
C LYS A 116 24.77 2.12 8.86
N LYS A 117 24.74 1.62 7.63
CA LYS A 117 24.86 2.44 6.40
C LYS A 117 23.52 2.79 5.80
N ASN A 118 22.42 2.32 6.40
CA ASN A 118 21.04 2.49 5.89
C ASN A 118 20.87 1.99 4.44
N ILE A 119 21.65 0.96 4.05
CA ILE A 119 21.52 0.31 2.75
C ILE A 119 20.32 -0.65 2.75
N PHE A 120 20.15 -1.36 3.86
CA PHE A 120 19.01 -2.24 4.10
C PHE A 120 18.11 -1.66 5.18
N SER A 121 16.81 -1.69 4.93
CA SER A 121 15.82 -1.31 5.94
C SER A 121 14.56 -2.17 5.82
N PHE A 122 13.80 -2.23 6.92
CA PHE A 122 12.49 -2.82 6.99
C PHE A 122 11.47 -1.69 7.13
N GLN A 123 10.42 -1.70 6.30
CA GLN A 123 9.41 -0.66 6.29
C GLN A 123 8.00 -1.29 6.33
N PRO A 124 7.42 -1.51 7.51
CA PRO A 124 6.01 -1.81 7.62
C PRO A 124 5.19 -0.60 7.14
N ASP A 125 4.27 -0.85 6.23
CA ASP A 125 3.33 0.11 5.68
C ASP A 125 1.91 -0.42 5.87
N ILE A 126 1.01 0.45 6.31
CA ILE A 126 -0.42 0.18 6.47
C ILE A 126 -1.17 1.25 5.70
N SER A 127 -1.94 0.84 4.72
CA SER A 127 -2.70 1.72 3.85
C SER A 127 -4.18 1.38 3.87
N TYR A 128 -5.03 2.39 3.69
CA TYR A 128 -6.46 2.22 3.48
C TYR A 128 -6.85 2.88 2.16
N GLY A 129 -7.64 2.19 1.35
CA GLY A 129 -7.94 2.64 0.00
C GLY A 129 -9.39 2.49 -0.42
N ALA A 130 -9.71 3.23 -1.47
CA ALA A 130 -10.90 3.09 -2.29
C ALA A 130 -10.61 2.09 -3.42
N LEU A 131 -11.49 1.14 -3.59
CA LEU A 131 -11.41 0.10 -4.62
C LEU A 131 -12.56 0.30 -5.60
N PHE A 132 -12.22 0.48 -6.86
CA PHE A 132 -13.15 0.65 -7.97
C PHE A 132 -13.07 -0.61 -8.83
N ARG A 133 -14.14 -1.39 -8.83
CA ARG A 133 -14.22 -2.70 -9.49
C ARG A 133 -15.01 -2.62 -10.78
N PHE A 134 -14.47 -3.18 -11.85
CA PHE A 134 -15.02 -3.19 -13.19
C PHE A 134 -15.19 -4.63 -13.70
N PRO A 135 -16.34 -5.28 -13.43
CA PRO A 135 -16.64 -6.60 -13.99
C PRO A 135 -17.12 -6.49 -15.43
N ASP A 136 -16.67 -7.40 -16.30
CA ASP A 136 -17.21 -7.61 -17.64
C ASP A 136 -17.88 -8.98 -17.70
N ALA A 137 -19.16 -9.03 -18.09
CA ALA A 137 -19.94 -10.26 -18.06
C ALA A 137 -19.85 -11.07 -19.36
N LYS A 138 -19.83 -12.41 -19.23
CA LYS A 138 -20.15 -13.29 -20.34
C LYS A 138 -21.66 -13.15 -20.61
N LYS A 139 -22.08 -12.91 -21.82
CA LYS A 139 -23.46 -12.69 -22.34
C LYS A 139 -24.65 -12.84 -21.36
N ASN A 140 -25.54 -11.83 -21.36
CA ASN A 140 -26.88 -11.84 -20.74
C ASN A 140 -26.98 -11.80 -19.20
N THR A 141 -25.99 -11.25 -18.50
CA THR A 141 -26.14 -10.94 -17.09
C THR A 141 -26.34 -9.43 -16.90
N ASN A 142 -27.42 -9.04 -16.20
CA ASN A 142 -27.63 -7.65 -15.74
C ASN A 142 -26.68 -7.35 -14.57
N LEU A 143 -25.37 -7.37 -14.81
CA LEU A 143 -24.39 -6.99 -13.80
C LEU A 143 -24.26 -5.47 -13.78
N ASN A 144 -24.10 -4.93 -12.58
CA ASN A 144 -23.73 -3.55 -12.43
C ASN A 144 -22.30 -3.36 -13.02
N PRO A 145 -22.10 -2.42 -13.94
CA PRO A 145 -20.80 -2.23 -14.61
C PRO A 145 -19.71 -1.69 -13.67
N PHE A 146 -20.09 -1.30 -12.45
CA PHE A 146 -19.19 -0.65 -11.52
C PHE A 146 -19.60 -0.93 -10.07
N TYR A 147 -18.61 -1.29 -9.24
CA TYR A 147 -18.74 -1.41 -7.80
C TYR A 147 -17.70 -0.55 -7.10
N PHE A 148 -18.06 -0.05 -5.93
CA PHE A 148 -17.18 0.73 -5.07
C PHE A 148 -17.06 0.06 -3.72
N ASP A 149 -15.85 -0.30 -3.36
CA ASP A 149 -15.51 -0.94 -2.10
C ASP A 149 -14.36 -0.21 -1.42
N SER A 150 -13.93 -0.70 -0.28
CA SER A 150 -12.76 -0.20 0.41
C SER A 150 -11.84 -1.35 0.80
N ALA A 151 -10.54 -1.06 0.92
CA ALA A 151 -9.54 -2.05 1.24
C ALA A 151 -8.58 -1.57 2.33
N LEU A 152 -8.19 -2.49 3.21
CA LEU A 152 -7.04 -2.33 4.11
C LEU A 152 -5.88 -3.15 3.55
N ILE A 153 -4.72 -2.51 3.41
CA ILE A 153 -3.55 -3.09 2.75
C ILE A 153 -2.39 -3.07 3.75
N LEU A 154 -1.75 -4.22 3.94
CA LEU A 154 -0.60 -4.40 4.81
C LEU A 154 0.60 -4.82 3.98
N LYS A 155 1.71 -4.08 4.08
CA LYS A 155 2.95 -4.31 3.31
C LYS A 155 4.17 -4.22 4.23
N PRO A 156 4.67 -5.32 4.80
CA PRO A 156 5.97 -5.36 5.44
C PRO A 156 7.08 -5.37 4.38
N GLN A 157 7.60 -4.20 4.02
CA GLN A 157 8.55 -4.02 2.93
C GLN A 157 9.99 -4.23 3.38
N PHE A 158 10.76 -5.01 2.63
CA PHE A 158 12.23 -5.05 2.71
C PHE A 158 12.80 -4.16 1.63
N ARG A 159 13.58 -3.18 2.05
CA ARG A 159 14.12 -2.12 1.20
C ARG A 159 15.60 -2.27 1.01
N TYR A 160 16.05 -2.09 -0.22
CA TYR A 160 17.45 -2.06 -0.61
C TYR A 160 17.77 -0.78 -1.37
N LEU A 161 18.69 0.02 -0.81
CA LEU A 161 19.18 1.26 -1.42
C LEU A 161 20.30 0.93 -2.41
N ILE A 162 19.97 0.84 -3.71
CA ILE A 162 20.96 0.60 -4.77
C ILE A 162 21.90 1.80 -4.93
N SER A 163 21.35 3.01 -4.82
CA SER A 163 22.08 4.25 -4.92
C SER A 163 21.42 5.33 -4.05
N LYS A 164 22.07 6.48 -3.89
CA LYS A 164 21.48 7.61 -3.14
C LYS A 164 20.08 8.02 -3.63
N LYS A 165 19.70 7.60 -4.84
CA LYS A 165 18.44 7.99 -5.50
C LYS A 165 17.50 6.83 -5.82
N ILE A 166 17.96 5.59 -5.75
CA ILE A 166 17.17 4.42 -6.20
C ILE A 166 17.01 3.44 -5.06
N VAL A 167 15.77 3.13 -4.74
CA VAL A 167 15.39 2.14 -3.73
C VAL A 167 14.59 1.04 -4.41
N LEU A 168 14.93 -0.21 -4.12
CA LEU A 168 14.09 -1.37 -4.46
C LEU A 168 13.40 -1.88 -3.21
N ASN A 169 12.14 -2.23 -3.35
CA ASN A 169 11.36 -2.87 -2.30
C ASN A 169 10.86 -4.23 -2.77
N VAL A 170 10.90 -5.20 -1.87
CA VAL A 170 10.23 -6.49 -2.02
C VAL A 170 9.38 -6.68 -0.77
N TYR A 171 8.13 -7.10 -0.94
CA TYR A 171 7.23 -7.24 0.18
C TYR A 171 6.17 -8.31 -0.02
N PRO A 172 5.83 -9.08 1.01
CA PRO A 172 4.55 -9.75 1.08
C PRO A 172 3.44 -8.70 1.15
N LEU A 173 2.30 -9.00 0.59
CA LEU A 173 1.17 -8.10 0.46
C LEU A 173 -0.08 -8.81 0.95
N TYR A 174 -0.77 -8.21 1.89
CA TYR A 174 -2.05 -8.71 2.37
C TYR A 174 -3.11 -7.62 2.21
N THR A 175 -4.19 -7.96 1.52
CA THR A 175 -5.31 -7.04 1.27
C THR A 175 -6.59 -7.60 1.87
N LEU A 176 -7.29 -6.78 2.62
CA LEU A 176 -8.65 -6.99 3.09
C LEU A 176 -9.57 -6.05 2.33
N THR A 177 -10.42 -6.58 1.48
CA THR A 177 -11.44 -5.80 0.78
C THR A 177 -12.78 -5.94 1.51
N PHE A 178 -13.39 -4.81 1.82
CA PHE A 178 -14.67 -4.74 2.53
C PHE A 178 -15.78 -4.45 1.53
N GLU A 179 -16.58 -5.45 1.23
CA GLU A 179 -17.82 -5.34 0.47
C GLU A 179 -19.02 -5.23 1.41
N ASP A 180 -20.20 -4.93 0.87
CA ASP A 180 -21.40 -4.66 1.69
C ASP A 180 -21.72 -5.77 2.70
N ASN A 181 -21.55 -7.04 2.36
CA ASN A 181 -21.87 -8.19 3.21
C ASN A 181 -20.74 -9.22 3.36
N SER A 182 -19.54 -8.93 2.85
CA SER A 182 -18.44 -9.88 2.84
C SER A 182 -17.09 -9.20 2.97
N ILE A 183 -16.10 -9.97 3.39
CA ILE A 183 -14.70 -9.52 3.45
C ILE A 183 -13.88 -10.47 2.58
N PHE A 184 -13.19 -9.91 1.63
CA PHE A 184 -12.26 -10.64 0.79
C PHE A 184 -10.84 -10.54 1.32
N HIS A 185 -10.13 -11.64 1.22
CA HIS A 185 -8.75 -11.75 1.62
C HIS A 185 -7.88 -12.07 0.41
N GLU A 186 -6.83 -11.32 0.21
CA GLU A 186 -5.82 -11.58 -0.82
C GLU A 186 -4.44 -11.59 -0.17
N LEU A 187 -3.64 -12.61 -0.46
CA LEU A 187 -2.23 -12.70 -0.06
C LEU A 187 -1.36 -12.74 -1.30
N GLY A 188 -0.24 -12.04 -1.27
CA GLY A 188 0.65 -12.02 -2.42
C GLY A 188 2.00 -11.42 -2.13
N PHE A 189 2.65 -11.03 -3.21
CA PHE A 189 3.95 -10.37 -3.20
C PHE A 189 3.94 -9.17 -4.12
N GLY A 190 4.68 -8.14 -3.72
CA GLY A 190 4.92 -6.97 -4.54
C GLY A 190 6.41 -6.66 -4.63
N PHE A 191 6.73 -5.98 -5.71
CA PHE A 191 8.02 -5.40 -5.97
C PHE A 191 7.83 -3.95 -6.40
N SER A 192 8.65 -3.03 -5.89
CA SER A 192 8.65 -1.65 -6.37
C SER A 192 10.06 -1.10 -6.54
N ALA A 193 10.19 -0.21 -7.51
CA ALA A 193 11.40 0.56 -7.74
C ALA A 193 11.06 2.05 -7.59
N LEU A 194 11.72 2.72 -6.64
CA LEU A 194 11.44 4.10 -6.27
C LEU A 194 12.62 4.99 -6.58
N TRP A 195 12.37 6.17 -7.14
CA TRP A 195 13.30 7.29 -7.23
C TRP A 195 13.10 8.21 -6.05
N LYS A 196 14.16 8.41 -5.28
CA LYS A 196 14.19 9.25 -4.09
C LYS A 196 14.72 10.64 -4.42
N PHE A 197 13.96 11.66 -4.07
CA PHE A 197 14.30 13.08 -4.19
C PHE A 197 14.47 13.66 -2.79
N PRO A 198 15.68 13.98 -2.35
CA PRO A 198 15.89 14.66 -1.07
C PRO A 198 15.29 16.06 -1.14
N LEU A 199 14.46 16.41 -0.17
CA LEU A 199 13.93 17.75 -0.03
C LEU A 199 14.88 18.53 0.87
N ILE A 200 15.57 19.51 0.31
CA ILE A 200 16.56 20.33 1.03
C ILE A 200 15.80 21.19 2.04
N LYS A 201 16.18 21.07 3.31
CA LYS A 201 15.76 22.03 4.33
C LYS A 201 16.52 23.33 4.05
N LYS A 202 15.79 24.41 3.73
CA LYS A 202 16.34 25.77 3.74
C LYS A 202 16.56 26.23 5.16
#